data_ee0aca7314679583ee7b33746f969202
#
_entry.id   ee0aca7314679583ee7b33746f969202
#
_cell.length_a   1.000
_cell.length_b   1.000
_cell.length_c   1.000
_cell.angle_alpha   90.00
_cell.angle_beta   90.00
_cell.angle_gamma   90.00
#
_symmetry.space_group_name_H-M   'P 1'
#
loop_
_entity.id
_entity.type
_entity.pdbx_description
1 polymer ?
#
loop_
_entity_poly.entity_id
_entity_poly.type
_entity_poly.pdbx_seq_one_letter_code
_entity_poly.pdbx_strand_id
1 'polypeptide(L)'
;MRATKIVATLGPSTDADAVMRALFEAGVDVFRLNASHGTQDDHARRIKKVRELEAEFKRHSGILLDLQGPKIRLGTFKDGPQFLKDESVFTITTERVEGTADIASTSYPDFARDVKTGDSVLLADGALHLQVIESDGVAARCRVVHGGMISDRKGINLPGVKVSTPSLSKKDVADAHFGVEQGVDFLALSFVRQARDVLRLRHLLEDAEAKQPIIAKIEKPEGWQNLDSILEECDGVMVARGDLGVEMALEKVPAIQKTIIEKARARGRFVITATQMLESMIESPLPTRAEVSDVANAIHDGTSAVMLSAETSAGKHPIEAVRMMARIACETETSIQQQGFLSAWETQAQSIPEIIADAAYHCARTAGVVALAVGTTSGSSARLLARYRPPVPVFAFTSNENVARQLSIVYGVDAIVTSGMTSTDQMLTEMEHLLVSTSRAKPGDNIVFVAGQPVGLRGSTNMLKLHRVAGIR
;
A
#
# COMPACT_ATOMS: atom_id res chain seq x y z
N MET A 1 1.15 -20.99 -6.23
CA MET A 1 1.33 -19.98 -5.13
C MET A 1 0.89 -18.64 -5.70
N ARG A 2 0.08 -17.85 -4.96
CA ARG A 2 -0.35 -16.49 -5.37
C ARG A 2 0.85 -15.53 -5.28
N ALA A 3 1.15 -14.81 -6.34
CA ALA A 3 2.25 -13.84 -6.41
C ALA A 3 1.82 -12.44 -5.94
N THR A 4 0.62 -11.99 -6.34
CA THR A 4 0.00 -10.72 -5.89
C THR A 4 -0.29 -10.77 -4.40
N LYS A 5 0.14 -9.77 -3.64
CA LYS A 5 -0.04 -9.71 -2.20
C LYS A 5 -1.40 -9.13 -1.81
N ILE A 6 -1.91 -9.49 -0.64
CA ILE A 6 -3.17 -8.96 -0.09
C ILE A 6 -2.86 -8.15 1.16
N VAL A 7 -3.30 -6.90 1.14
CA VAL A 7 -3.30 -6.01 2.30
C VAL A 7 -4.73 -5.98 2.85
N ALA A 8 -4.91 -6.34 4.13
CA ALA A 8 -6.22 -6.28 4.79
C ALA A 8 -6.21 -5.27 5.95
N THR A 9 -7.20 -4.39 5.97
CA THR A 9 -7.33 -3.40 7.04
C THR A 9 -7.99 -4.02 8.27
N LEU A 10 -7.35 -3.87 9.42
CA LEU A 10 -7.89 -4.27 10.70
C LEU A 10 -8.84 -3.22 11.27
N GLY A 11 -9.89 -3.66 11.93
CA GLY A 11 -10.89 -2.81 12.54
C GLY A 11 -11.88 -3.62 13.38
N PRO A 12 -13.02 -3.04 13.77
CA PRO A 12 -13.98 -3.70 14.66
C PRO A 12 -14.43 -5.09 14.20
N SER A 13 -14.59 -5.30 12.89
CA SER A 13 -15.02 -6.61 12.35
C SER A 13 -13.93 -7.69 12.42
N THR A 14 -12.68 -7.31 12.70
CA THR A 14 -11.54 -8.22 12.76
C THR A 14 -10.94 -8.37 14.18
N ASP A 15 -11.52 -7.72 15.19
CA ASP A 15 -10.98 -7.71 16.55
C ASP A 15 -11.12 -9.07 17.28
N ALA A 16 -12.04 -9.94 16.83
CA ALA A 16 -12.18 -11.27 17.37
C ALA A 16 -11.00 -12.18 16.93
N ASP A 17 -10.39 -12.86 17.88
CA ASP A 17 -9.24 -13.76 17.65
C ASP A 17 -9.46 -14.79 16.54
N ALA A 18 -10.65 -15.38 16.50
CA ALA A 18 -11.01 -16.37 15.48
C ALA A 18 -11.05 -15.75 14.07
N VAL A 19 -11.53 -14.50 13.94
CA VAL A 19 -11.57 -13.79 12.66
C VAL A 19 -10.16 -13.45 12.20
N MET A 20 -9.32 -12.89 13.08
CA MET A 20 -7.94 -12.52 12.73
C MET A 20 -7.13 -13.75 12.31
N ARG A 21 -7.30 -14.90 13.02
CA ARG A 21 -6.74 -16.19 12.62
C ARG A 21 -7.21 -16.62 11.22
N ALA A 22 -8.51 -16.54 10.97
CA ALA A 22 -9.08 -16.92 9.66
C ALA A 22 -8.61 -16.02 8.52
N LEU A 23 -8.35 -14.72 8.78
CA LEU A 23 -7.72 -13.82 7.81
C LEU A 23 -6.28 -14.25 7.48
N PHE A 24 -5.52 -14.66 8.50
CA PHE A 24 -4.17 -15.17 8.33
C PHE A 24 -4.16 -16.45 7.47
N GLU A 25 -5.09 -17.39 7.76
CA GLU A 25 -5.30 -18.63 6.98
C GLU A 25 -5.78 -18.36 5.55
N ALA A 26 -6.64 -17.35 5.37
CA ALA A 26 -7.13 -16.93 4.05
C ALA A 26 -6.04 -16.31 3.17
N GLY A 27 -4.85 -16.01 3.74
CA GLY A 27 -3.66 -15.60 3.00
C GLY A 27 -3.43 -14.10 2.97
N VAL A 28 -3.83 -13.35 4.00
CA VAL A 28 -3.40 -11.94 4.15
C VAL A 28 -1.88 -11.90 4.30
N ASP A 29 -1.21 -11.05 3.53
CA ASP A 29 0.25 -10.87 3.55
C ASP A 29 0.65 -9.67 4.42
N VAL A 30 -0.16 -8.61 4.43
CA VAL A 30 0.09 -7.38 5.19
C VAL A 30 -1.19 -6.94 5.89
N PHE A 31 -1.09 -6.64 7.17
CA PHE A 31 -2.17 -6.10 8.00
C PHE A 31 -2.03 -4.59 8.11
N ARG A 32 -3.05 -3.85 7.65
CA ARG A 32 -3.07 -2.39 7.71
C ARG A 32 -3.82 -1.89 8.93
N LEU A 33 -3.22 -0.95 9.64
CA LEU A 33 -3.80 -0.16 10.72
C LEU A 33 -4.06 1.25 10.20
N ASN A 34 -5.31 1.71 10.24
CA ASN A 34 -5.67 3.05 9.80
C ASN A 34 -5.67 4.01 10.99
N ALA A 35 -4.66 4.87 11.11
CA ALA A 35 -4.52 5.84 12.18
C ALA A 35 -5.63 6.93 12.21
N SER A 36 -6.50 6.97 11.18
CA SER A 36 -7.69 7.85 11.21
C SER A 36 -8.79 7.35 12.14
N HIS A 37 -8.75 6.08 12.58
CA HIS A 37 -9.77 5.42 13.36
C HIS A 37 -9.16 4.58 14.49
N GLY A 38 -9.88 4.49 15.61
CA GLY A 38 -9.40 3.77 16.80
C GLY A 38 -8.40 4.58 17.62
N THR A 39 -7.93 3.96 18.70
CA THR A 39 -6.92 4.51 19.60
C THR A 39 -5.57 3.81 19.40
N GLN A 40 -4.49 4.38 19.94
CA GLN A 40 -3.18 3.71 19.93
C GLN A 40 -3.23 2.38 20.70
N ASP A 41 -4.02 2.26 21.77
CA ASP A 41 -4.22 1.02 22.50
C ASP A 41 -4.91 -0.06 21.64
N ASP A 42 -5.92 0.33 20.84
CA ASP A 42 -6.56 -0.60 19.89
C ASP A 42 -5.55 -1.11 18.87
N HIS A 43 -4.72 -0.21 18.34
CA HIS A 43 -3.68 -0.58 17.38
C HIS A 43 -2.61 -1.48 18.02
N ALA A 44 -2.16 -1.18 19.24
CA ALA A 44 -1.19 -2.00 19.97
C ALA A 44 -1.70 -3.44 20.20
N ARG A 45 -2.99 -3.60 20.59
CA ARG A 45 -3.62 -4.93 20.73
C ARG A 45 -3.62 -5.72 19.41
N ARG A 46 -3.97 -5.05 18.30
CA ARG A 46 -3.97 -5.67 16.97
C ARG A 46 -2.57 -6.06 16.51
N ILE A 47 -1.58 -5.19 16.71
CA ILE A 47 -0.16 -5.47 16.42
C ILE A 47 0.30 -6.73 17.17
N LYS A 48 0.07 -6.76 18.48
CA LYS A 48 0.44 -7.90 19.32
C LYS A 48 -0.19 -9.20 18.80
N LYS A 49 -1.47 -9.16 18.45
CA LYS A 49 -2.18 -10.35 17.93
C LYS A 49 -1.64 -10.83 16.59
N VAL A 50 -1.30 -9.93 15.68
CA VAL A 50 -0.65 -10.30 14.41
C VAL A 50 0.69 -10.99 14.68
N ARG A 51 1.51 -10.48 15.62
CA ARG A 51 2.81 -11.08 15.97
C ARG A 51 2.66 -12.47 16.61
N GLU A 52 1.63 -12.67 17.44
CA GLU A 52 1.31 -14.00 18.00
C GLU A 52 0.96 -15.01 16.89
N LEU A 53 0.12 -14.61 15.93
CA LEU A 53 -0.25 -15.45 14.80
C LEU A 53 0.94 -15.72 13.86
N GLU A 54 1.81 -14.73 13.63
CA GLU A 54 3.07 -14.90 12.89
C GLU A 54 3.92 -16.04 13.46
N ALA A 55 4.10 -16.04 14.78
CA ALA A 55 4.86 -17.07 15.47
C ALA A 55 4.17 -18.45 15.39
N GLU A 56 2.85 -18.49 15.53
CA GLU A 56 2.07 -19.74 15.47
C GLU A 56 2.11 -20.37 14.07
N PHE A 57 1.85 -19.56 13.02
CA PHE A 57 1.83 -20.04 11.63
C PHE A 57 3.23 -20.14 11.01
N LYS A 58 4.28 -19.72 11.72
CA LYS A 58 5.67 -19.67 11.21
C LYS A 58 5.75 -18.97 9.83
N ARG A 59 4.98 -17.89 9.67
CA ARG A 59 4.90 -17.13 8.44
C ARG A 59 5.02 -15.64 8.74
N HIS A 60 5.97 -14.96 8.11
CA HIS A 60 6.15 -13.53 8.26
C HIS A 60 5.05 -12.75 7.54
N SER A 61 4.48 -11.78 8.23
CA SER A 61 3.45 -10.88 7.71
C SER A 61 3.79 -9.45 8.08
N GLY A 62 3.63 -8.52 7.13
CA GLY A 62 3.90 -7.11 7.38
C GLY A 62 2.78 -6.44 8.18
N ILE A 63 3.14 -5.43 8.95
CA ILE A 63 2.19 -4.50 9.57
C ILE A 63 2.44 -3.12 8.98
N LEU A 64 1.40 -2.54 8.39
CA LEU A 64 1.39 -1.21 7.80
C LEU A 64 0.58 -0.25 8.68
N LEU A 65 1.22 0.78 9.22
CA LEU A 65 0.52 1.90 9.85
C LEU A 65 0.30 3.00 8.82
N ASP A 66 -0.97 3.29 8.51
CA ASP A 66 -1.40 4.30 7.56
C ASP A 66 -1.75 5.59 8.31
N LEU A 67 -0.88 6.60 8.19
CA LEU A 67 -1.00 7.89 8.85
C LEU A 67 -2.19 8.68 8.28
N GLN A 68 -2.91 9.39 9.16
CA GLN A 68 -4.14 10.09 8.79
C GLN A 68 -3.91 11.19 7.74
N GLY A 69 -2.79 11.91 7.85
CA GLY A 69 -2.56 13.13 7.10
C GLY A 69 -3.43 14.33 7.53
N PRO A 70 -3.27 15.48 6.88
CA PRO A 70 -4.01 16.70 7.20
C PRO A 70 -5.44 16.68 6.63
N LYS A 71 -6.27 15.69 7.04
CA LYS A 71 -7.65 15.61 6.55
C LYS A 71 -8.47 16.80 7.03
N ILE A 72 -8.96 17.60 6.08
CA ILE A 72 -9.85 18.74 6.35
C ILE A 72 -11.27 18.21 6.61
N ARG A 73 -11.91 18.71 7.65
CA ARG A 73 -13.26 18.26 8.04
C ARG A 73 -14.15 19.43 8.43
N LEU A 74 -15.45 19.26 8.28
CA LEU A 74 -16.44 20.12 8.93
C LEU A 74 -16.46 19.91 10.45
N GLY A 75 -16.98 20.88 11.17
CA GLY A 75 -17.28 20.80 12.60
C GLY A 75 -18.49 19.90 12.90
N THR A 76 -19.08 20.12 14.06
CA THR A 76 -20.30 19.44 14.51
C THR A 76 -21.53 20.30 14.26
N PHE A 77 -22.69 19.68 14.07
CA PHE A 77 -23.96 20.33 13.81
C PHE A 77 -24.85 20.27 15.07
N LYS A 78 -25.50 21.40 15.38
CA LYS A 78 -26.30 21.58 16.62
C LYS A 78 -27.44 20.55 16.74
N ASP A 79 -28.19 20.38 15.65
CA ASP A 79 -29.43 19.58 15.64
C ASP A 79 -29.24 18.27 14.85
N GLY A 80 -27.98 17.75 14.78
CA GLY A 80 -27.64 16.56 13.99
C GLY A 80 -27.56 16.83 12.48
N PRO A 81 -27.75 15.80 11.64
CA PRO A 81 -27.61 15.95 10.19
C PRO A 81 -28.54 17.02 9.60
N GLN A 82 -28.01 17.83 8.69
CA GLN A 82 -28.72 18.92 7.99
C GLN A 82 -28.87 18.60 6.53
N PHE A 83 -29.89 19.15 5.87
CA PHE A 83 -30.07 19.02 4.43
C PHE A 83 -29.72 20.34 3.73
N LEU A 84 -28.69 20.32 2.89
CA LEU A 84 -28.32 21.44 2.03
C LEU A 84 -29.13 21.36 0.73
N LYS A 85 -29.87 22.43 0.40
CA LYS A 85 -30.66 22.49 -0.82
C LYS A 85 -29.81 23.00 -1.98
N ASP A 86 -30.04 22.48 -3.18
CA ASP A 86 -29.45 23.01 -4.41
C ASP A 86 -29.74 24.52 -4.52
N GLU A 87 -28.80 25.28 -5.07
CA GLU A 87 -28.82 26.73 -5.25
C GLU A 87 -28.88 27.55 -3.94
N SER A 88 -28.91 26.92 -2.76
CA SER A 88 -28.79 27.67 -1.49
C SER A 88 -27.36 28.15 -1.26
N VAL A 89 -27.18 29.06 -0.30
CA VAL A 89 -25.87 29.53 0.14
C VAL A 89 -25.51 28.81 1.44
N PHE A 90 -24.31 28.22 1.48
CA PHE A 90 -23.74 27.60 2.67
C PHE A 90 -22.37 28.22 2.96
N THR A 91 -22.15 28.63 4.22
CA THR A 91 -20.93 29.28 4.66
C THR A 91 -20.01 28.29 5.38
N ILE A 92 -18.75 28.24 4.99
CA ILE A 92 -17.72 27.48 5.73
C ILE A 92 -16.78 28.47 6.39
N THR A 93 -16.68 28.44 7.71
CA THR A 93 -15.90 29.40 8.51
C THR A 93 -14.78 28.72 9.29
N THR A 94 -13.67 29.45 9.49
CA THR A 94 -12.56 29.03 10.36
C THR A 94 -12.86 29.30 11.86
N GLU A 95 -13.90 30.09 12.16
CA GLU A 95 -14.36 30.32 13.51
C GLU A 95 -15.11 29.09 14.04
N ARG A 96 -15.06 28.87 15.34
CA ARG A 96 -15.78 27.77 15.99
C ARG A 96 -17.25 28.13 16.14
N VAL A 97 -18.08 27.49 15.33
CA VAL A 97 -19.54 27.61 15.40
C VAL A 97 -20.17 26.21 15.42
N GLU A 98 -21.30 26.08 16.05
CA GLU A 98 -22.18 24.92 15.87
C GLU A 98 -22.83 25.02 14.48
N GLY A 99 -22.69 23.97 13.68
CA GLY A 99 -23.19 23.95 12.30
C GLY A 99 -24.70 23.96 12.25
N THR A 100 -25.22 24.57 11.18
CA THR A 100 -26.64 24.60 10.78
C THR A 100 -26.77 24.31 9.29
N ALA A 101 -27.96 24.45 8.71
CA ALA A 101 -28.15 24.35 7.25
C ALA A 101 -27.49 25.50 6.48
N ASP A 102 -27.04 26.59 7.14
CA ASP A 102 -26.51 27.80 6.49
C ASP A 102 -25.00 27.98 6.74
N ILE A 103 -24.44 27.42 7.81
CA ILE A 103 -23.04 27.62 8.20
C ILE A 103 -22.47 26.39 8.94
N ALA A 104 -21.20 26.12 8.73
CA ALA A 104 -20.44 25.20 9.58
C ALA A 104 -18.97 25.65 9.71
N SER A 105 -18.36 25.28 10.84
CA SER A 105 -16.93 25.46 11.05
C SER A 105 -16.12 24.42 10.24
N THR A 106 -14.84 24.73 10.00
CA THR A 106 -13.87 23.77 9.43
C THR A 106 -12.70 23.56 10.39
N SER A 107 -12.08 22.37 10.33
CA SER A 107 -10.85 22.05 11.06
C SER A 107 -9.61 22.70 10.46
N TYR A 108 -9.73 23.35 9.29
CA TYR A 108 -8.62 23.93 8.55
C TYR A 108 -8.54 25.45 8.74
N PRO A 109 -7.54 25.97 9.52
CA PRO A 109 -7.49 27.38 9.86
C PRO A 109 -7.25 28.32 8.66
N ASP A 110 -6.59 27.84 7.60
CA ASP A 110 -6.30 28.67 6.42
C ASP A 110 -7.32 28.46 5.28
N PHE A 111 -8.42 27.74 5.53
CA PHE A 111 -9.44 27.41 4.52
C PHE A 111 -9.87 28.63 3.71
N ALA A 112 -10.36 29.69 4.38
CA ALA A 112 -10.88 30.86 3.72
C ALA A 112 -9.79 31.74 3.05
N ARG A 113 -8.51 31.52 3.37
CA ARG A 113 -7.38 32.18 2.72
C ARG A 113 -6.95 31.45 1.44
N ASP A 114 -7.04 30.13 1.45
CA ASP A 114 -6.57 29.29 0.35
C ASP A 114 -7.58 29.17 -0.78
N VAL A 115 -8.89 29.24 -0.47
CA VAL A 115 -9.94 29.16 -1.48
C VAL A 115 -10.21 30.51 -2.14
N LYS A 116 -10.63 30.49 -3.42
CA LYS A 116 -10.95 31.66 -4.25
C LYS A 116 -12.32 31.50 -4.88
N THR A 117 -12.91 32.63 -5.27
CA THR A 117 -14.16 32.62 -6.05
C THR A 117 -14.04 31.71 -7.27
N GLY A 118 -15.01 30.84 -7.43
CA GLY A 118 -15.07 29.84 -8.50
C GLY A 118 -14.51 28.47 -8.12
N ASP A 119 -13.74 28.35 -7.03
CA ASP A 119 -13.21 27.06 -6.58
C ASP A 119 -14.33 26.10 -6.16
N SER A 120 -14.13 24.82 -6.42
CA SER A 120 -15.02 23.75 -5.98
C SER A 120 -14.68 23.31 -4.56
N VAL A 121 -15.70 23.12 -3.75
CA VAL A 121 -15.62 22.52 -2.41
C VAL A 121 -16.49 21.27 -2.40
N LEU A 122 -15.88 20.11 -2.24
CA LEU A 122 -16.58 18.84 -2.18
C LEU A 122 -16.70 18.38 -0.73
N LEU A 123 -17.90 17.98 -0.31
CA LEU A 123 -18.18 17.51 1.04
C LEU A 123 -18.58 16.03 1.01
N ALA A 124 -18.30 15.32 2.11
CA ALA A 124 -18.66 13.91 2.28
C ALA A 124 -18.18 13.04 1.11
N ASP A 125 -16.86 13.11 0.82
CA ASP A 125 -16.19 12.35 -0.24
C ASP A 125 -16.82 12.58 -1.65
N GLY A 126 -17.27 13.82 -1.91
CA GLY A 126 -17.83 14.25 -3.19
C GLY A 126 -19.34 14.07 -3.33
N ALA A 127 -20.03 13.58 -2.29
CA ALA A 127 -21.48 13.45 -2.33
C ALA A 127 -22.22 14.79 -2.44
N LEU A 128 -21.63 15.87 -1.94
CA LEU A 128 -22.14 17.23 -2.11
C LEU A 128 -21.07 18.09 -2.80
N HIS A 129 -21.54 18.98 -3.71
CA HIS A 129 -20.69 19.90 -4.44
C HIS A 129 -21.12 21.33 -4.19
N LEU A 130 -20.18 22.15 -3.72
CA LEU A 130 -20.35 23.57 -3.50
C LEU A 130 -19.34 24.35 -4.37
N GLN A 131 -19.69 25.57 -4.73
CA GLN A 131 -18.79 26.50 -5.43
C GLN A 131 -18.62 27.78 -4.64
N VAL A 132 -17.38 28.19 -4.40
CA VAL A 132 -17.07 29.43 -3.67
C VAL A 132 -17.57 30.64 -4.44
N ILE A 133 -18.40 31.47 -3.81
CA ILE A 133 -18.91 32.74 -4.31
C ILE A 133 -17.93 33.85 -3.95
N GLU A 134 -17.58 33.90 -2.65
CA GLU A 134 -16.67 34.90 -2.06
C GLU A 134 -15.99 34.36 -0.82
N SER A 135 -14.84 34.92 -0.48
CA SER A 135 -14.10 34.62 0.75
C SER A 135 -13.52 35.92 1.31
N ASP A 136 -13.62 36.10 2.62
CA ASP A 136 -13.11 37.26 3.34
C ASP A 136 -11.82 36.96 4.16
N GLY A 137 -11.30 35.72 4.03
CA GLY A 137 -10.13 35.25 4.77
C GLY A 137 -10.46 34.61 6.12
N VAL A 138 -11.72 34.68 6.59
CA VAL A 138 -12.25 34.03 7.80
C VAL A 138 -13.34 33.03 7.44
N ALA A 139 -14.19 33.37 6.49
CA ALA A 139 -15.27 32.55 6.02
C ALA A 139 -15.35 32.58 4.48
N ALA A 140 -15.77 31.47 3.89
CA ALA A 140 -16.09 31.38 2.47
C ALA A 140 -17.59 31.08 2.32
N ARG A 141 -18.27 31.95 1.55
CA ARG A 141 -19.66 31.73 1.16
C ARG A 141 -19.66 30.91 -0.14
N CYS A 142 -20.42 29.83 -0.13
CA CYS A 142 -20.46 28.89 -1.23
C CYS A 142 -21.90 28.72 -1.70
N ARG A 143 -22.10 28.63 -3.02
CA ARG A 143 -23.37 28.18 -3.60
C ARG A 143 -23.37 26.66 -3.60
N VAL A 144 -24.44 26.04 -3.16
CA VAL A 144 -24.65 24.60 -3.25
C VAL A 144 -25.03 24.25 -4.69
N VAL A 145 -24.12 23.61 -5.41
CA VAL A 145 -24.34 23.15 -6.79
C VAL A 145 -25.10 21.83 -6.81
N HIS A 146 -24.69 20.94 -5.91
CA HIS A 146 -25.37 19.65 -5.67
C HIS A 146 -25.45 19.42 -4.17
N GLY A 147 -26.67 19.45 -3.66
CA GLY A 147 -26.97 19.36 -2.23
C GLY A 147 -27.19 17.93 -1.75
N GLY A 148 -27.63 17.82 -0.50
CA GLY A 148 -27.87 16.53 0.14
C GLY A 148 -27.73 16.60 1.65
N MET A 149 -27.72 15.42 2.30
CA MET A 149 -27.54 15.33 3.75
C MET A 149 -26.08 15.50 4.14
N ILE A 150 -25.82 16.41 5.08
CA ILE A 150 -24.51 16.66 5.68
C ILE A 150 -24.58 16.42 7.18
N SER A 151 -23.51 15.90 7.77
CA SER A 151 -23.43 15.59 9.19
C SER A 151 -22.04 15.91 9.77
N ASP A 152 -21.90 15.67 11.08
CA ASP A 152 -20.68 15.94 11.83
C ASP A 152 -19.42 15.40 11.18
N ARG A 153 -18.36 16.21 11.22
CA ARG A 153 -16.98 15.82 10.89
C ARG A 153 -16.80 15.23 9.49
N LYS A 154 -17.71 15.50 8.56
CA LYS A 154 -17.56 15.08 7.16
C LYS A 154 -16.35 15.73 6.53
N GLY A 155 -15.68 14.98 5.63
CA GLY A 155 -14.51 15.43 4.89
C GLY A 155 -14.82 16.62 3.99
N ILE A 156 -13.84 17.49 3.83
CA ILE A 156 -13.81 18.59 2.85
C ILE A 156 -12.68 18.29 1.89
N ASN A 157 -12.97 18.21 0.60
CA ASN A 157 -11.99 18.13 -0.46
C ASN A 157 -12.00 19.42 -1.28
N LEU A 158 -10.83 19.86 -1.70
CA LEU A 158 -10.60 21.12 -2.41
C LEU A 158 -9.85 20.84 -3.72
N PRO A 159 -10.54 20.33 -4.76
CA PRO A 159 -9.91 20.01 -6.03
C PRO A 159 -9.21 21.22 -6.66
N GLY A 160 -7.92 21.08 -6.97
CA GLY A 160 -7.12 22.14 -7.60
C GLY A 160 -6.68 23.29 -6.71
N VAL A 161 -7.10 23.33 -5.44
CA VAL A 161 -6.68 24.36 -4.48
C VAL A 161 -5.37 23.94 -3.81
N LYS A 162 -4.37 24.85 -3.83
CA LYS A 162 -3.11 24.64 -3.10
C LYS A 162 -3.32 24.85 -1.61
N VAL A 163 -3.46 23.73 -0.90
CA VAL A 163 -3.64 23.71 0.56
C VAL A 163 -2.31 23.98 1.27
N SER A 164 -2.28 24.97 2.17
CA SER A 164 -1.06 25.40 2.90
C SER A 164 -0.64 24.44 4.01
N THR A 165 -1.51 23.51 4.42
CA THR A 165 -1.25 22.56 5.51
C THR A 165 -0.05 21.63 5.20
N PRO A 166 0.87 21.41 6.16
CA PRO A 166 1.91 20.41 6.03
C PRO A 166 1.34 19.00 5.82
N SER A 167 2.04 18.15 5.06
CA SER A 167 1.65 16.74 4.84
C SER A 167 1.68 15.89 6.11
N LEU A 168 2.54 16.25 7.10
CA LEU A 168 2.59 15.64 8.43
C LEU A 168 1.94 16.57 9.46
N SER A 169 0.84 16.14 10.05
CA SER A 169 0.22 16.80 11.18
C SER A 169 0.94 16.44 12.50
N LYS A 170 0.65 17.18 13.59
CA LYS A 170 1.16 16.81 14.93
C LYS A 170 0.72 15.39 15.35
N LYS A 171 -0.49 14.99 14.95
CA LYS A 171 -1.00 13.64 15.20
C LYS A 171 -0.19 12.60 14.44
N ASP A 172 0.12 12.85 13.16
CA ASP A 172 0.90 11.92 12.34
C ASP A 172 2.30 11.71 12.89
N VAL A 173 2.92 12.76 13.44
CA VAL A 173 4.21 12.66 14.13
C VAL A 173 4.11 11.74 15.36
N ALA A 174 3.08 11.92 16.20
CA ALA A 174 2.86 11.06 17.36
C ALA A 174 2.55 9.62 16.97
N ASP A 175 1.73 9.42 15.92
CA ASP A 175 1.40 8.08 15.43
C ASP A 175 2.59 7.39 14.76
N ALA A 176 3.49 8.14 14.09
CA ALA A 176 4.71 7.60 13.52
C ALA A 176 5.66 7.10 14.62
N HIS A 177 5.86 7.88 15.68
CA HIS A 177 6.63 7.44 16.86
C HIS A 177 6.01 6.19 17.50
N PHE A 178 4.71 6.21 17.75
CA PHE A 178 3.99 5.03 18.23
C PHE A 178 4.22 3.81 17.34
N GLY A 179 4.11 3.97 16.01
CA GLY A 179 4.35 2.89 15.05
C GLY A 179 5.76 2.32 15.14
N VAL A 180 6.77 3.17 15.27
CA VAL A 180 8.18 2.77 15.46
C VAL A 180 8.34 1.99 16.77
N GLU A 181 7.82 2.50 17.88
CA GLU A 181 7.87 1.85 19.20
C GLU A 181 7.18 0.49 19.22
N GLN A 182 6.05 0.36 18.53
CA GLN A 182 5.31 -0.91 18.41
C GLN A 182 5.89 -1.86 17.36
N GLY A 183 6.93 -1.48 16.64
CA GLY A 183 7.60 -2.32 15.66
C GLY A 183 6.75 -2.62 14.41
N VAL A 184 6.04 -1.63 13.87
CA VAL A 184 5.40 -1.77 12.56
C VAL A 184 6.44 -1.86 11.45
N ASP A 185 6.11 -2.53 10.36
CA ASP A 185 7.06 -2.81 9.28
C ASP A 185 7.06 -1.73 8.21
N PHE A 186 5.95 -0.97 8.08
CA PHE A 186 5.77 0.09 7.07
C PHE A 186 5.01 1.28 7.65
N LEU A 187 5.30 2.47 7.11
CA LEU A 187 4.50 3.67 7.32
C LEU A 187 3.97 4.18 5.98
N ALA A 188 2.65 4.42 5.88
CA ALA A 188 2.07 5.09 4.73
C ALA A 188 1.78 6.55 5.07
N LEU A 189 2.20 7.44 4.17
CA LEU A 189 2.01 8.90 4.29
C LEU A 189 0.87 9.33 3.37
N SER A 190 -0.20 9.86 3.96
CA SER A 190 -1.37 10.37 3.25
C SER A 190 -1.12 11.76 2.67
N PHE A 191 -1.83 12.09 1.59
CA PHE A 191 -1.83 13.39 0.92
C PHE A 191 -0.45 13.87 0.48
N VAL A 192 0.38 12.96 -0.05
CA VAL A 192 1.70 13.31 -0.59
C VAL A 192 1.52 14.14 -1.87
N ARG A 193 2.14 15.31 -1.91
CA ARG A 193 2.10 16.25 -3.03
C ARG A 193 3.43 16.39 -3.75
N GLN A 194 4.54 16.16 -3.05
CA GLN A 194 5.91 16.36 -3.53
C GLN A 194 6.92 15.51 -2.75
N ALA A 195 8.11 15.33 -3.29
CA ALA A 195 9.21 14.57 -2.67
C ALA A 195 9.54 15.02 -1.24
N ARG A 196 9.53 16.35 -0.99
CA ARG A 196 9.79 16.93 0.34
C ARG A 196 8.82 16.41 1.42
N ASP A 197 7.62 15.99 1.07
CA ASP A 197 6.66 15.44 2.03
C ASP A 197 7.15 14.09 2.55
N VAL A 198 7.68 13.25 1.66
CA VAL A 198 8.31 11.97 2.01
C VAL A 198 9.58 12.18 2.83
N LEU A 199 10.44 13.10 2.42
CA LEU A 199 11.69 13.43 3.12
C LEU A 199 11.44 13.90 4.56
N ARG A 200 10.38 14.64 4.84
CA ARG A 200 10.01 15.01 6.21
C ARG A 200 9.74 13.81 7.11
N LEU A 201 9.01 12.82 6.61
CA LEU A 201 8.79 11.58 7.36
C LEU A 201 10.09 10.77 7.47
N ARG A 202 10.92 10.77 6.43
CA ARG A 202 12.23 10.09 6.45
C ARG A 202 13.13 10.65 7.54
N HIS A 203 13.27 11.98 7.63
CA HIS A 203 14.06 12.62 8.69
C HIS A 203 13.51 12.33 10.09
N LEU A 204 12.17 12.32 10.28
CA LEU A 204 11.55 11.93 11.54
C LEU A 204 11.94 10.51 11.96
N LEU A 205 11.99 9.56 11.00
CA LEU A 205 12.41 8.20 11.25
C LEU A 205 13.92 8.10 11.54
N GLU A 206 14.73 8.86 10.84
CA GLU A 206 16.18 8.92 11.07
C GLU A 206 16.50 9.45 12.47
N ASP A 207 15.81 10.50 12.92
CA ASP A 207 15.93 11.06 14.28
C ASP A 207 15.53 10.03 15.35
N ALA A 208 14.63 9.09 15.03
CA ALA A 208 14.23 7.97 15.88
C ALA A 208 15.07 6.70 15.67
N GLU A 209 16.18 6.77 14.92
CA GLU A 209 17.04 5.63 14.51
C GLU A 209 16.27 4.49 13.82
N ALA A 210 15.13 4.82 13.22
CA ALA A 210 14.19 3.90 12.59
C ALA A 210 14.40 3.80 11.07
N LYS A 211 14.02 2.64 10.47
CA LYS A 211 14.29 2.33 9.06
C LYS A 211 13.06 1.72 8.36
N GLN A 212 11.86 2.05 8.82
CA GLN A 212 10.64 1.59 8.17
C GLN A 212 10.54 2.14 6.74
N PRO A 213 10.25 1.28 5.75
CA PRO A 213 9.88 1.72 4.42
C PRO A 213 8.70 2.67 4.44
N ILE A 214 8.78 3.73 3.64
CA ILE A 214 7.74 4.74 3.49
C ILE A 214 6.95 4.49 2.23
N ILE A 215 5.64 4.41 2.36
CA ILE A 215 4.67 4.27 1.27
C ILE A 215 4.01 5.62 1.02
N ALA A 216 4.28 6.23 -0.14
CA ALA A 216 3.63 7.48 -0.52
C ALA A 216 2.24 7.21 -1.08
N LYS A 217 1.19 7.81 -0.50
CA LYS A 217 -0.18 7.69 -1.02
C LYS A 217 -0.43 8.78 -2.05
N ILE A 218 -0.75 8.36 -3.26
CA ILE A 218 -1.07 9.26 -4.38
C ILE A 218 -2.58 9.46 -4.41
N GLU A 219 -3.01 10.59 -3.83
CA GLU A 219 -4.40 10.97 -3.57
C GLU A 219 -4.76 12.33 -4.16
N LYS A 220 -3.75 13.11 -4.55
CA LYS A 220 -3.89 14.50 -5.00
C LYS A 220 -3.32 14.68 -6.41
N PRO A 221 -3.87 15.62 -7.21
CA PRO A 221 -3.33 15.97 -8.53
C PRO A 221 -1.85 16.33 -8.49
N GLU A 222 -1.40 17.06 -7.47
CA GLU A 222 0.00 17.44 -7.31
C GLU A 222 0.91 16.23 -7.09
N GLY A 223 0.44 15.23 -6.32
CA GLY A 223 1.18 13.98 -6.13
C GLY A 223 1.37 13.21 -7.43
N TRP A 224 0.34 13.23 -8.29
CA TRP A 224 0.43 12.69 -9.65
C TRP A 224 1.42 13.48 -10.52
N GLN A 225 1.34 14.81 -10.53
CA GLN A 225 2.22 15.69 -11.31
C GLN A 225 3.69 15.55 -10.91
N ASN A 226 3.96 15.33 -9.63
CA ASN A 226 5.30 15.22 -9.05
C ASN A 226 5.74 13.76 -8.83
N LEU A 227 5.04 12.79 -9.46
CA LEU A 227 5.23 11.36 -9.20
C LEU A 227 6.68 10.89 -9.34
N ASP A 228 7.40 11.36 -10.36
CA ASP A 228 8.78 10.93 -10.62
C ASP A 228 9.70 11.28 -9.45
N SER A 229 9.62 12.49 -8.93
CA SER A 229 10.42 12.93 -7.77
C SER A 229 9.99 12.25 -6.46
N ILE A 230 8.70 11.93 -6.30
CA ILE A 230 8.18 11.18 -5.14
C ILE A 230 8.72 9.75 -5.14
N LEU A 231 8.77 9.10 -6.32
CA LEU A 231 9.28 7.74 -6.47
C LEU A 231 10.78 7.60 -6.17
N GLU A 232 11.55 8.68 -6.26
CA GLU A 232 12.96 8.67 -5.87
C GLU A 232 13.12 8.55 -4.35
N GLU A 233 12.23 9.16 -3.58
CA GLU A 233 12.33 9.27 -2.13
C GLU A 233 11.53 8.22 -1.35
N CYS A 234 10.51 7.60 -1.93
CA CYS A 234 9.70 6.58 -1.26
C CYS A 234 10.17 5.16 -1.57
N ASP A 235 9.75 4.20 -0.74
CA ASP A 235 10.04 2.77 -0.93
C ASP A 235 8.93 2.04 -1.68
N GLY A 236 7.73 2.60 -1.65
CA GLY A 236 6.55 2.12 -2.37
C GLY A 236 5.50 3.20 -2.51
N VAL A 237 4.47 2.92 -3.31
CA VAL A 237 3.34 3.83 -3.49
C VAL A 237 2.02 3.11 -3.27
N MET A 238 1.01 3.87 -2.83
CA MET A 238 -0.38 3.43 -2.78
C MET A 238 -1.21 4.29 -3.73
N VAL A 239 -1.87 3.65 -4.68
CA VAL A 239 -2.87 4.30 -5.54
C VAL A 239 -4.19 4.30 -4.77
N ALA A 240 -4.50 5.41 -4.10
CA ALA A 240 -5.72 5.58 -3.29
C ALA A 240 -6.83 6.13 -4.16
N ARG A 241 -7.51 5.25 -4.92
CA ARG A 241 -8.43 5.61 -6.00
C ARG A 241 -9.65 6.37 -5.53
N GLY A 242 -10.13 6.09 -4.31
CA GLY A 242 -11.27 6.81 -3.71
C GLY A 242 -10.98 8.30 -3.56
N ASP A 243 -9.90 8.66 -2.86
CA ASP A 243 -9.52 10.06 -2.67
C ASP A 243 -9.10 10.71 -3.99
N LEU A 244 -8.35 9.99 -4.84
CA LEU A 244 -7.92 10.49 -6.15
C LEU A 244 -9.12 10.80 -7.06
N GLY A 245 -10.17 9.96 -7.03
CA GLY A 245 -11.40 10.16 -7.84
C GLY A 245 -12.29 11.29 -7.33
N VAL A 246 -12.12 11.74 -6.08
CA VAL A 246 -12.76 12.96 -5.57
C VAL A 246 -12.00 14.22 -6.01
N GLU A 247 -10.68 14.11 -6.16
CA GLU A 247 -9.79 15.23 -6.46
C GLU A 247 -9.56 15.43 -7.99
N MET A 248 -9.92 14.42 -8.79
CA MET A 248 -9.72 14.41 -10.25
C MET A 248 -10.96 13.86 -10.96
N ALA A 249 -11.09 14.12 -12.26
CA ALA A 249 -12.13 13.53 -13.07
C ALA A 249 -12.02 11.99 -13.07
N LEU A 250 -13.12 11.30 -12.74
CA LEU A 250 -13.16 9.85 -12.50
C LEU A 250 -12.62 9.03 -13.69
N GLU A 251 -12.93 9.46 -14.91
CA GLU A 251 -12.49 8.82 -16.15
C GLU A 251 -10.97 8.83 -16.36
N LYS A 252 -10.23 9.68 -15.64
CA LYS A 252 -8.76 9.76 -15.69
C LYS A 252 -8.09 8.76 -14.75
N VAL A 253 -8.78 8.34 -13.69
CA VAL A 253 -8.20 7.51 -12.61
C VAL A 253 -7.61 6.19 -13.14
N PRO A 254 -8.27 5.44 -14.05
CA PRO A 254 -7.71 4.19 -14.55
C PRO A 254 -6.39 4.37 -15.31
N ALA A 255 -6.28 5.41 -16.15
CA ALA A 255 -5.03 5.70 -16.89
C ALA A 255 -3.90 6.13 -15.93
N ILE A 256 -4.23 6.93 -14.93
CA ILE A 256 -3.29 7.36 -13.89
C ILE A 256 -2.80 6.16 -13.07
N GLN A 257 -3.69 5.26 -12.66
CA GLN A 257 -3.33 4.01 -11.97
C GLN A 257 -2.29 3.22 -12.77
N LYS A 258 -2.54 2.97 -14.05
CA LYS A 258 -1.60 2.24 -14.94
C LYS A 258 -0.23 2.90 -14.98
N THR A 259 -0.19 4.21 -15.17
CA THR A 259 1.08 4.95 -15.24
C THR A 259 1.82 4.98 -13.90
N ILE A 260 1.11 5.10 -12.77
CA ILE A 260 1.75 5.01 -11.43
C ILE A 260 2.38 3.62 -11.25
N ILE A 261 1.63 2.56 -11.55
CA ILE A 261 2.10 1.18 -11.43
C ILE A 261 3.34 0.97 -12.32
N GLU A 262 3.29 1.42 -13.57
CA GLU A 262 4.38 1.31 -14.51
C GLU A 262 5.64 2.02 -14.03
N LYS A 263 5.55 3.30 -13.69
CA LYS A 263 6.67 4.12 -13.25
C LYS A 263 7.29 3.65 -11.93
N ALA A 264 6.46 3.23 -10.97
CA ALA A 264 6.93 2.70 -9.70
C ALA A 264 7.68 1.38 -9.88
N ARG A 265 7.11 0.46 -10.67
CA ARG A 265 7.72 -0.83 -10.98
C ARG A 265 9.05 -0.67 -11.72
N ALA A 266 9.16 0.28 -12.67
CA ALA A 266 10.40 0.60 -13.36
C ALA A 266 11.54 0.98 -12.42
N ARG A 267 11.21 1.57 -11.27
CA ARG A 267 12.15 1.97 -10.21
C ARG A 267 12.32 0.93 -9.10
N GLY A 268 11.73 -0.27 -9.26
CA GLY A 268 11.76 -1.31 -8.24
C GLY A 268 10.98 -0.95 -6.97
N ARG A 269 10.02 -0.03 -7.07
CA ARG A 269 9.11 0.31 -5.98
C ARG A 269 7.89 -0.60 -6.01
N PHE A 270 7.46 -1.10 -4.87
CA PHE A 270 6.21 -1.85 -4.80
C PHE A 270 4.99 -0.92 -4.86
N VAL A 271 3.87 -1.45 -5.34
CA VAL A 271 2.64 -0.69 -5.52
C VAL A 271 1.49 -1.42 -4.84
N ILE A 272 0.69 -0.67 -4.10
CA ILE A 272 -0.59 -1.11 -3.55
C ILE A 272 -1.70 -0.44 -4.34
N THR A 273 -2.59 -1.21 -4.97
CA THR A 273 -3.85 -0.67 -5.49
C THR A 273 -4.93 -0.78 -4.42
N ALA A 274 -5.52 0.36 -4.07
CA ALA A 274 -6.34 0.52 -2.88
C ALA A 274 -7.69 1.17 -3.18
N THR A 275 -8.62 0.96 -2.25
CA THR A 275 -9.98 1.50 -2.18
C THR A 275 -10.92 0.99 -3.27
N GLN A 276 -12.17 0.73 -2.89
CA GLN A 276 -13.26 0.30 -3.79
C GLN A 276 -12.91 -0.96 -4.61
N MET A 277 -12.18 -1.91 -4.01
CA MET A 277 -11.79 -3.13 -4.71
C MET A 277 -12.92 -4.17 -4.73
N LEU A 278 -13.49 -4.48 -3.56
CA LEU A 278 -14.63 -5.39 -3.37
C LEU A 278 -15.66 -4.71 -2.45
N GLU A 279 -15.95 -3.45 -2.66
CA GLU A 279 -16.71 -2.59 -1.74
C GLU A 279 -18.10 -3.14 -1.42
N SER A 280 -18.77 -3.74 -2.40
CA SER A 280 -20.07 -4.39 -2.17
C SER A 280 -20.02 -5.51 -1.13
N MET A 281 -18.82 -6.10 -0.90
CA MET A 281 -18.62 -7.13 0.12
C MET A 281 -18.56 -6.58 1.56
N ILE A 282 -18.66 -5.28 1.76
CA ILE A 282 -18.95 -4.71 3.08
C ILE A 282 -20.29 -5.28 3.59
N GLU A 283 -21.30 -5.38 2.71
CA GLU A 283 -22.66 -5.82 3.05
C GLU A 283 -23.01 -7.19 2.44
N SER A 284 -22.45 -7.52 1.28
CA SER A 284 -22.76 -8.74 0.51
C SER A 284 -21.69 -9.81 0.66
N PRO A 285 -22.02 -11.10 0.74
CA PRO A 285 -21.04 -12.19 0.76
C PRO A 285 -20.34 -12.43 -0.59
N LEU A 286 -20.80 -11.81 -1.67
CA LEU A 286 -20.25 -11.91 -3.02
C LEU A 286 -20.07 -10.51 -3.64
N PRO A 287 -18.99 -10.30 -4.41
CA PRO A 287 -18.77 -9.05 -5.11
C PRO A 287 -19.61 -8.95 -6.38
N THR A 288 -19.67 -7.76 -6.94
CA THR A 288 -20.18 -7.53 -8.29
C THR A 288 -19.17 -7.99 -9.35
N ARG A 289 -19.65 -8.23 -10.57
CA ARG A 289 -18.77 -8.57 -11.71
C ARG A 289 -17.81 -7.43 -12.06
N ALA A 290 -18.22 -6.18 -11.87
CA ALA A 290 -17.40 -5.01 -12.11
C ALA A 290 -16.20 -4.97 -11.15
N GLU A 291 -16.41 -5.26 -9.86
CA GLU A 291 -15.35 -5.33 -8.85
C GLU A 291 -14.36 -6.47 -9.13
N VAL A 292 -14.86 -7.65 -9.52
CA VAL A 292 -13.98 -8.76 -9.94
C VAL A 292 -13.11 -8.37 -11.12
N SER A 293 -13.68 -7.68 -12.12
CA SER A 293 -12.94 -7.19 -13.28
C SER A 293 -11.93 -6.09 -12.89
N ASP A 294 -12.26 -5.24 -11.94
CA ASP A 294 -11.38 -4.17 -11.46
C ASP A 294 -10.16 -4.72 -10.74
N VAL A 295 -10.35 -5.69 -9.83
CA VAL A 295 -9.24 -6.40 -9.17
C VAL A 295 -8.34 -7.08 -10.20
N ALA A 296 -8.93 -7.81 -11.16
CA ALA A 296 -8.17 -8.47 -12.22
C ALA A 296 -7.37 -7.47 -13.06
N ASN A 297 -7.96 -6.31 -13.42
CA ASN A 297 -7.28 -5.24 -14.16
C ASN A 297 -6.09 -4.67 -13.38
N ALA A 298 -6.23 -4.42 -12.07
CA ALA A 298 -5.12 -3.94 -11.24
C ALA A 298 -3.93 -4.91 -11.25
N ILE A 299 -4.20 -6.23 -11.26
CA ILE A 299 -3.19 -7.27 -11.34
C ILE A 299 -2.54 -7.32 -12.74
N HIS A 300 -3.34 -7.20 -13.80
CA HIS A 300 -2.84 -7.07 -15.18
C HIS A 300 -1.97 -5.82 -15.36
N ASP A 301 -2.35 -4.70 -14.74
CA ASP A 301 -1.56 -3.46 -14.77
C ASP A 301 -0.20 -3.62 -14.09
N GLY A 302 -0.05 -4.61 -13.24
CA GLY A 302 1.22 -4.91 -12.60
C GLY A 302 1.33 -4.42 -11.15
N THR A 303 0.23 -4.28 -10.40
CA THR A 303 0.30 -3.97 -8.95
C THR A 303 1.04 -5.06 -8.17
N SER A 304 1.74 -4.69 -7.10
CA SER A 304 2.39 -5.66 -6.21
C SER A 304 1.40 -6.26 -5.21
N ALA A 305 0.47 -5.43 -4.74
CA ALA A 305 -0.54 -5.82 -3.77
C ALA A 305 -1.88 -5.15 -4.08
N VAL A 306 -2.95 -5.81 -3.66
CA VAL A 306 -4.32 -5.29 -3.66
C VAL A 306 -4.81 -5.16 -2.22
N MET A 307 -5.56 -4.08 -1.92
CA MET A 307 -5.94 -3.76 -0.56
C MET A 307 -7.45 -3.80 -0.33
N LEU A 308 -7.85 -4.42 0.76
CA LEU A 308 -9.20 -4.37 1.33
C LEU A 308 -9.23 -3.34 2.47
N SER A 309 -10.20 -2.44 2.45
CA SER A 309 -10.38 -1.34 3.40
C SER A 309 -11.54 -1.62 4.37
N ALA A 310 -12.71 -1.07 4.11
CA ALA A 310 -13.91 -1.29 4.91
C ALA A 310 -14.41 -2.72 4.80
N GLU A 311 -14.16 -3.40 3.69
CA GLU A 311 -14.53 -4.80 3.44
C GLU A 311 -14.05 -5.72 4.56
N THR A 312 -12.87 -5.45 5.12
CA THR A 312 -12.32 -6.23 6.25
C THR A 312 -12.45 -5.51 7.58
N SER A 313 -12.29 -4.18 7.64
CA SER A 313 -12.26 -3.46 8.92
C SER A 313 -13.62 -3.29 9.58
N ALA A 314 -14.69 -3.15 8.81
CA ALA A 314 -16.04 -2.85 9.27
C ALA A 314 -17.13 -3.70 8.57
N GLY A 315 -16.77 -4.43 7.52
CA GLY A 315 -17.70 -5.24 6.73
C GLY A 315 -18.25 -6.45 7.48
N LYS A 316 -19.36 -7.00 6.98
CA LYS A 316 -20.01 -8.19 7.52
C LYS A 316 -19.33 -9.50 7.11
N HIS A 317 -18.52 -9.46 6.04
CA HIS A 317 -17.93 -10.64 5.40
C HIS A 317 -16.39 -10.54 5.22
N PRO A 318 -15.62 -10.21 6.28
CA PRO A 318 -14.19 -9.94 6.15
C PRO A 318 -13.37 -11.12 5.62
N ILE A 319 -13.69 -12.34 6.04
CA ILE A 319 -12.96 -13.55 5.65
C ILE A 319 -13.26 -13.91 4.19
N GLU A 320 -14.54 -13.82 3.81
CA GLU A 320 -15.01 -14.07 2.44
C GLU A 320 -14.40 -13.07 1.44
N ALA A 321 -14.25 -11.80 1.84
CA ALA A 321 -13.61 -10.77 1.03
C ALA A 321 -12.14 -11.11 0.74
N VAL A 322 -11.37 -11.53 1.75
CA VAL A 322 -9.98 -11.98 1.56
C VAL A 322 -9.91 -13.23 0.68
N ARG A 323 -10.76 -14.23 0.93
CA ARG A 323 -10.81 -15.45 0.11
C ARG A 323 -11.18 -15.17 -1.35
N MET A 324 -12.12 -14.25 -1.58
CA MET A 324 -12.49 -13.81 -2.92
C MET A 324 -11.33 -13.10 -3.61
N MET A 325 -10.71 -12.16 -2.94
CA MET A 325 -9.52 -11.45 -3.44
C MET A 325 -8.42 -12.43 -3.85
N ALA A 326 -8.14 -13.43 -3.00
CA ALA A 326 -7.15 -14.46 -3.27
C ALA A 326 -7.50 -15.31 -4.51
N ARG A 327 -8.78 -15.70 -4.69
CA ARG A 327 -9.22 -16.45 -5.86
C ARG A 327 -9.09 -15.65 -7.14
N ILE A 328 -9.51 -14.37 -7.13
CA ILE A 328 -9.39 -13.49 -8.29
C ILE A 328 -7.90 -13.35 -8.68
N ALA A 329 -7.03 -13.14 -7.69
CA ALA A 329 -5.60 -13.01 -7.93
C ALA A 329 -5.00 -14.28 -8.56
N CYS A 330 -5.29 -15.46 -8.02
CA CYS A 330 -4.79 -16.73 -8.56
C CYS A 330 -5.27 -16.98 -10.00
N GLU A 331 -6.57 -16.75 -10.27
CA GLU A 331 -7.14 -16.94 -11.61
C GLU A 331 -6.52 -15.98 -12.63
N THR A 332 -6.40 -14.70 -12.25
CA THR A 332 -5.79 -13.69 -13.12
C THR A 332 -4.33 -14.01 -13.44
N GLU A 333 -3.55 -14.42 -12.43
CA GLU A 333 -2.14 -14.80 -12.60
C GLU A 333 -2.01 -16.02 -13.52
N THR A 334 -2.89 -17.02 -13.39
CA THR A 334 -2.92 -18.19 -14.27
C THR A 334 -3.21 -17.76 -15.71
N SER A 335 -4.17 -16.89 -15.93
CA SER A 335 -4.50 -16.35 -17.26
C SER A 335 -3.32 -15.59 -17.88
N ILE A 336 -2.63 -14.74 -17.09
CA ILE A 336 -1.44 -14.01 -17.54
C ILE A 336 -0.33 -14.97 -17.98
N GLN A 337 -0.08 -16.03 -17.22
CA GLN A 337 0.94 -17.01 -17.57
C GLN A 337 0.61 -17.78 -18.86
N GLN A 338 -0.65 -18.20 -19.03
CA GLN A 338 -1.10 -18.92 -20.23
C GLN A 338 -1.04 -18.08 -21.50
N GLN A 339 -1.35 -16.79 -21.39
CA GLN A 339 -1.37 -15.88 -22.55
C GLN A 339 0.02 -15.34 -22.93
N GLY A 340 1.06 -15.64 -22.14
CA GLY A 340 2.42 -15.15 -22.40
C GLY A 340 2.54 -13.62 -22.23
N PHE A 341 1.58 -12.98 -21.60
CA PHE A 341 1.52 -11.53 -21.38
C PHE A 341 2.58 -10.95 -20.42
N LEU A 342 3.54 -11.75 -20.03
CA LEU A 342 4.74 -11.23 -19.40
C LEU A 342 5.55 -10.50 -20.50
N SER A 343 5.10 -9.30 -20.85
CA SER A 343 5.89 -8.43 -21.71
C SER A 343 7.28 -8.33 -21.10
N ALA A 344 8.28 -8.74 -21.87
CA ALA A 344 9.65 -8.49 -21.50
C ALA A 344 9.76 -6.99 -21.25
N TRP A 345 9.93 -6.62 -19.97
CA TRP A 345 10.18 -5.23 -19.67
C TRP A 345 11.63 -4.98 -20.03
N GLU A 346 11.83 -4.40 -21.22
CA GLU A 346 13.15 -3.94 -21.68
C GLU A 346 13.54 -2.70 -20.89
N THR A 347 14.00 -2.89 -19.65
CA THR A 347 14.75 -1.84 -18.97
C THR A 347 16.24 -2.05 -19.31
N GLN A 348 16.89 -1.03 -19.84
CA GLN A 348 18.35 -1.06 -19.93
C GLN A 348 18.89 -1.12 -18.49
N ALA A 349 19.46 -2.27 -18.13
CA ALA A 349 20.12 -2.45 -16.84
C ALA A 349 21.34 -1.50 -16.79
N GLN A 350 21.38 -0.64 -15.76
CA GLN A 350 22.42 0.39 -15.61
C GLN A 350 23.47 0.03 -14.55
N SER A 351 23.19 -0.98 -13.74
CA SER A 351 24.07 -1.40 -12.64
C SER A 351 24.30 -2.92 -12.64
N ILE A 352 25.39 -3.36 -12.01
CA ILE A 352 25.69 -4.79 -11.87
C ILE A 352 24.52 -5.57 -11.24
N PRO A 353 23.90 -5.12 -10.12
CA PRO A 353 22.72 -5.79 -9.57
C PRO A 353 21.57 -5.94 -10.55
N GLU A 354 21.32 -4.92 -11.39
CA GLU A 354 20.24 -4.98 -12.40
C GLU A 354 20.57 -5.97 -13.51
N ILE A 355 21.82 -6.02 -13.99
CA ILE A 355 22.27 -7.00 -14.98
C ILE A 355 22.09 -8.43 -14.47
N ILE A 356 22.44 -8.68 -13.20
CA ILE A 356 22.28 -9.98 -12.56
C ILE A 356 20.80 -10.35 -12.42
N ALA A 357 19.95 -9.40 -12.04
CA ALA A 357 18.51 -9.64 -11.89
C ALA A 357 17.85 -9.92 -13.25
N ASP A 358 18.24 -9.21 -14.30
CA ASP A 358 17.79 -9.43 -15.67
C ASP A 358 18.21 -10.82 -16.18
N ALA A 359 19.48 -11.19 -16.00
CA ALA A 359 19.99 -12.50 -16.34
C ALA A 359 19.25 -13.63 -15.59
N ALA A 360 18.96 -13.43 -14.28
CA ALA A 360 18.20 -14.39 -13.49
C ALA A 360 16.75 -14.56 -14.01
N TYR A 361 16.11 -13.47 -14.43
CA TYR A 361 14.80 -13.50 -15.05
C TYR A 361 14.82 -14.31 -16.37
N HIS A 362 15.81 -14.08 -17.23
CA HIS A 362 15.96 -14.84 -18.47
C HIS A 362 16.22 -16.33 -18.20
N CYS A 363 17.05 -16.68 -17.23
CA CYS A 363 17.24 -18.07 -16.82
C CYS A 363 15.93 -18.72 -16.34
N ALA A 364 15.12 -18.00 -15.56
CA ALA A 364 13.83 -18.49 -15.07
C ALA A 364 12.83 -18.84 -16.18
N ARG A 365 12.96 -18.19 -17.36
CA ARG A 365 12.09 -18.45 -18.52
C ARG A 365 12.53 -19.61 -19.40
N THR A 366 13.78 -20.01 -19.36
CA THR A 366 14.35 -20.88 -20.39
C THR A 366 14.79 -22.26 -19.92
N ALA A 367 15.28 -22.40 -18.71
CA ALA A 367 16.07 -23.59 -18.32
C ALA A 367 15.29 -24.66 -17.52
N GLY A 368 13.95 -24.64 -17.54
CA GLY A 368 13.17 -25.52 -16.64
C GLY A 368 13.43 -25.22 -15.18
N VAL A 369 13.72 -23.96 -14.88
CA VAL A 369 13.93 -23.45 -13.52
C VAL A 369 12.60 -23.43 -12.80
N VAL A 370 12.59 -23.91 -11.55
CA VAL A 370 11.37 -23.96 -10.72
C VAL A 370 11.31 -22.80 -9.68
N ALA A 371 12.45 -22.19 -9.39
CA ALA A 371 12.54 -21.11 -8.39
C ALA A 371 13.80 -20.24 -8.59
N LEU A 372 13.70 -18.98 -8.14
CA LEU A 372 14.83 -18.10 -7.90
C LEU A 372 15.09 -18.06 -6.38
N ALA A 373 16.31 -18.32 -5.94
CA ALA A 373 16.75 -18.28 -4.56
C ALA A 373 17.72 -17.11 -4.38
N VAL A 374 17.37 -16.10 -3.57
CA VAL A 374 18.17 -14.90 -3.42
C VAL A 374 18.59 -14.65 -1.99
N GLY A 375 19.89 -14.52 -1.75
CA GLY A 375 20.46 -14.05 -0.48
C GLY A 375 20.38 -12.53 -0.40
N THR A 376 19.79 -12.00 0.69
CA THR A 376 19.62 -10.55 0.83
C THR A 376 19.69 -10.08 2.28
N THR A 377 20.42 -9.01 2.54
CA THR A 377 20.52 -8.36 3.87
C THR A 377 19.49 -7.26 4.08
N SER A 378 19.05 -6.60 3.02
CA SER A 378 18.14 -5.44 3.06
C SER A 378 16.86 -5.65 2.26
N GLY A 379 16.68 -6.80 1.63
CA GLY A 379 15.57 -7.07 0.71
C GLY A 379 15.75 -6.47 -0.69
N SER A 380 16.80 -5.69 -0.96
CA SER A 380 16.96 -4.97 -2.23
C SER A 380 17.08 -5.92 -3.42
N SER A 381 17.88 -6.99 -3.33
CA SER A 381 18.04 -7.98 -4.40
C SER A 381 16.74 -8.71 -4.72
N ALA A 382 15.93 -9.03 -3.69
CA ALA A 382 14.63 -9.65 -3.87
C ALA A 382 13.63 -8.71 -4.56
N ARG A 383 13.59 -7.43 -4.16
CA ARG A 383 12.76 -6.40 -4.83
C ARG A 383 13.17 -6.20 -6.28
N LEU A 384 14.47 -6.23 -6.54
CA LEU A 384 15.01 -6.07 -7.88
C LEU A 384 14.61 -7.24 -8.79
N LEU A 385 14.67 -8.48 -8.32
CA LEU A 385 14.17 -9.65 -9.04
C LEU A 385 12.66 -9.59 -9.28
N ALA A 386 11.89 -9.23 -8.25
CA ALA A 386 10.43 -9.13 -8.31
C ALA A 386 9.93 -8.12 -9.35
N ARG A 387 10.68 -7.06 -9.63
CA ARG A 387 10.34 -6.05 -10.64
C ARG A 387 10.13 -6.64 -12.03
N TYR A 388 10.88 -7.70 -12.37
CA TYR A 388 10.77 -8.40 -13.66
C TYR A 388 9.57 -9.37 -13.70
N ARG A 389 8.93 -9.68 -12.58
CA ARG A 389 7.84 -10.64 -12.45
C ARG A 389 8.20 -12.00 -13.05
N PRO A 390 9.20 -12.68 -12.53
CA PRO A 390 9.60 -13.99 -13.04
C PRO A 390 8.41 -14.97 -12.98
N PRO A 391 8.32 -15.92 -13.94
CA PRO A 391 7.23 -16.90 -13.98
C PRO A 391 7.31 -17.94 -12.86
N VAL A 392 8.35 -17.88 -12.05
CA VAL A 392 8.61 -18.77 -10.92
C VAL A 392 8.72 -17.97 -9.61
N PRO A 393 8.46 -18.57 -8.44
CA PRO A 393 8.58 -17.89 -7.16
C PRO A 393 10.01 -17.43 -6.88
N VAL A 394 10.13 -16.31 -6.15
CA VAL A 394 11.38 -15.77 -5.61
C VAL A 394 11.43 -16.08 -4.12
N PHE A 395 12.31 -16.96 -3.69
CA PHE A 395 12.58 -17.25 -2.29
C PHE A 395 13.74 -16.37 -1.81
N ALA A 396 13.43 -15.44 -0.90
CA ALA A 396 14.40 -14.50 -0.35
C ALA A 396 14.92 -14.99 1.01
N PHE A 397 16.21 -15.24 1.09
CA PHE A 397 16.88 -15.70 2.30
C PHE A 397 17.55 -14.53 3.02
N THR A 398 17.22 -14.33 4.28
CA THR A 398 17.74 -13.23 5.09
C THR A 398 17.90 -13.66 6.54
N SER A 399 18.89 -13.11 7.24
CA SER A 399 19.03 -13.29 8.70
C SER A 399 18.25 -12.26 9.53
N ASN A 400 17.52 -11.34 8.87
CA ASN A 400 16.80 -10.26 9.52
C ASN A 400 15.29 -10.44 9.38
N GLU A 401 14.60 -10.72 10.48
CA GLU A 401 13.14 -10.90 10.50
C GLU A 401 12.37 -9.66 10.01
N ASN A 402 12.86 -8.45 10.32
CA ASN A 402 12.20 -7.22 9.85
C ASN A 402 12.25 -7.14 8.32
N VAL A 403 13.36 -7.56 7.70
CA VAL A 403 13.47 -7.65 6.24
C VAL A 403 12.51 -8.70 5.69
N ALA A 404 12.37 -9.85 6.35
CA ALA A 404 11.42 -10.88 5.95
C ALA A 404 9.98 -10.35 5.97
N ARG A 405 9.59 -9.61 7.04
CA ARG A 405 8.27 -8.96 7.14
C ARG A 405 8.08 -7.89 6.07
N GLN A 406 9.11 -7.09 5.80
CA GLN A 406 9.06 -6.06 4.75
C GLN A 406 8.97 -6.66 3.33
N LEU A 407 9.42 -7.87 3.12
CA LEU A 407 9.28 -8.55 1.84
C LEU A 407 7.88 -9.15 1.62
N SER A 408 7.03 -9.23 2.64
CA SER A 408 5.67 -9.75 2.52
C SER A 408 4.76 -8.95 1.58
N ILE A 409 5.10 -7.68 1.27
CA ILE A 409 4.35 -6.84 0.33
C ILE A 409 4.86 -6.96 -1.11
N VAL A 410 6.00 -7.62 -1.32
CA VAL A 410 6.66 -7.65 -2.63
C VAL A 410 6.11 -8.80 -3.48
N TYR A 411 5.68 -8.47 -4.70
CA TYR A 411 5.11 -9.44 -5.65
C TYR A 411 5.98 -10.68 -5.85
N GLY A 412 5.40 -11.86 -5.70
CA GLY A 412 6.05 -13.14 -5.99
C GLY A 412 7.19 -13.54 -5.05
N VAL A 413 7.48 -12.73 -4.01
CA VAL A 413 8.54 -13.01 -3.04
C VAL A 413 7.98 -13.76 -1.83
N ASP A 414 8.67 -14.82 -1.40
CA ASP A 414 8.47 -15.52 -0.14
C ASP A 414 9.79 -15.47 0.66
N ALA A 415 9.77 -14.88 1.85
CA ALA A 415 10.95 -14.68 2.65
C ALA A 415 11.17 -15.83 3.64
N ILE A 416 12.41 -16.29 3.73
CA ILE A 416 12.85 -17.36 4.62
C ILE A 416 13.95 -16.81 5.52
N VAL A 417 13.75 -16.88 6.83
CA VAL A 417 14.77 -16.46 7.79
C VAL A 417 15.79 -17.59 8.02
N THR A 418 17.06 -17.21 7.99
CA THR A 418 18.20 -18.12 8.13
C THR A 418 19.08 -17.72 9.32
N SER A 419 19.93 -18.63 9.79
CA SER A 419 20.81 -18.40 10.95
C SER A 419 21.97 -17.41 10.71
N GLY A 420 22.11 -16.93 9.47
CA GLY A 420 23.25 -16.10 9.03
C GLY A 420 24.29 -16.93 8.29
N MET A 421 24.73 -16.42 7.16
CA MET A 421 25.64 -17.13 6.25
C MET A 421 26.95 -16.35 6.13
N THR A 422 28.06 -17.02 6.35
CA THR A 422 29.41 -16.40 6.36
C THR A 422 30.19 -16.63 5.08
N SER A 423 29.83 -17.64 4.31
CA SER A 423 30.44 -17.94 3.02
C SER A 423 29.42 -18.31 1.95
N THR A 424 29.79 -18.15 0.68
CA THR A 424 28.92 -18.46 -0.47
C THR A 424 28.54 -19.95 -0.50
N ASP A 425 29.48 -20.85 -0.24
CA ASP A 425 29.22 -22.28 -0.28
C ASP A 425 28.26 -22.72 0.83
N GLN A 426 28.45 -22.20 2.04
CA GLN A 426 27.52 -22.42 3.15
C GLN A 426 26.12 -21.89 2.81
N MET A 427 26.05 -20.69 2.24
CA MET A 427 24.80 -20.06 1.81
C MET A 427 24.05 -20.94 0.80
N LEU A 428 24.72 -21.41 -0.25
CA LEU A 428 24.12 -22.26 -1.28
C LEU A 428 23.60 -23.58 -0.69
N THR A 429 24.38 -24.21 0.20
CA THR A 429 24.00 -25.45 0.86
C THR A 429 22.77 -25.26 1.76
N GLU A 430 22.73 -24.20 2.57
CA GLU A 430 21.62 -23.90 3.46
C GLU A 430 20.34 -23.55 2.69
N MET A 431 20.46 -22.73 1.62
CA MET A 431 19.33 -22.40 0.75
C MET A 431 18.74 -23.64 0.09
N GLU A 432 19.57 -24.53 -0.47
CA GLU A 432 19.14 -25.81 -1.06
C GLU A 432 18.42 -26.67 -0.02
N HIS A 433 19.03 -26.84 1.14
CA HIS A 433 18.45 -27.62 2.25
C HIS A 433 17.07 -27.09 2.66
N LEU A 434 16.93 -25.78 2.84
CA LEU A 434 15.66 -25.14 3.21
C LEU A 434 14.60 -25.28 2.13
N LEU A 435 14.95 -25.13 0.86
CA LEU A 435 14.00 -25.30 -0.25
C LEU A 435 13.50 -26.75 -0.35
N VAL A 436 14.37 -27.73 -0.16
CA VAL A 436 14.00 -29.16 -0.21
C VAL A 436 13.19 -29.56 1.03
N SER A 437 13.66 -29.22 2.23
CA SER A 437 12.99 -29.59 3.49
C SER A 437 11.59 -28.97 3.63
N THR A 438 11.34 -27.81 3.00
CA THR A 438 10.04 -27.14 2.98
C THR A 438 9.21 -27.46 1.72
N SER A 439 9.62 -28.46 0.93
CA SER A 439 8.93 -28.90 -0.29
C SER A 439 8.75 -27.81 -1.37
N ARG A 440 9.63 -26.82 -1.38
CA ARG A 440 9.67 -25.73 -2.36
C ARG A 440 10.49 -26.08 -3.61
N ALA A 441 11.39 -27.07 -3.49
CA ALA A 441 12.11 -27.69 -4.59
C ALA A 441 12.29 -29.18 -4.32
N LYS A 442 12.58 -29.97 -5.37
CA LYS A 442 12.82 -31.43 -5.30
C LYS A 442 14.18 -31.77 -5.87
N PRO A 443 14.79 -32.90 -5.48
CA PRO A 443 15.96 -33.42 -6.15
C PRO A 443 15.76 -33.51 -7.67
N GLY A 444 16.71 -32.99 -8.42
CA GLY A 444 16.67 -32.92 -9.89
C GLY A 444 16.09 -31.62 -10.46
N ASP A 445 15.43 -30.80 -9.66
CA ASP A 445 14.95 -29.47 -10.09
C ASP A 445 16.12 -28.53 -10.39
N ASN A 446 15.92 -27.60 -11.33
CA ASN A 446 16.85 -26.50 -11.56
C ASN A 446 16.39 -25.26 -10.81
N ILE A 447 17.30 -24.64 -10.07
CA ILE A 447 17.09 -23.36 -9.38
C ILE A 447 18.17 -22.36 -9.75
N VAL A 448 17.87 -21.08 -9.69
CA VAL A 448 18.85 -20.01 -9.88
C VAL A 448 19.15 -19.37 -8.54
N PHE A 449 20.38 -19.44 -8.11
CA PHE A 449 20.87 -18.68 -6.96
C PHE A 449 21.35 -17.30 -7.38
N VAL A 450 20.96 -16.29 -6.61
CA VAL A 450 21.40 -14.90 -6.76
C VAL A 450 21.94 -14.40 -5.42
N ALA A 451 23.12 -13.83 -5.43
CA ALA A 451 23.73 -13.33 -4.19
C ALA A 451 24.73 -12.20 -4.44
N GLY A 452 25.15 -11.56 -3.37
CA GLY A 452 26.28 -10.64 -3.36
C GLY A 452 27.54 -11.28 -2.81
N GLN A 453 28.67 -11.05 -3.46
CA GLN A 453 30.01 -11.41 -2.97
C GLN A 453 30.86 -10.14 -2.79
N PRO A 454 31.51 -9.98 -1.62
CA PRO A 454 31.48 -10.80 -0.41
C PRO A 454 30.09 -10.86 0.25
N VAL A 455 29.79 -11.99 0.93
CA VAL A 455 28.53 -12.16 1.66
C VAL A 455 28.40 -11.09 2.75
N GLY A 456 27.20 -10.52 2.92
CA GLY A 456 26.89 -9.51 3.96
C GLY A 456 27.09 -8.05 3.54
N LEU A 457 27.70 -7.76 2.40
CA LEU A 457 27.77 -6.39 1.90
C LEU A 457 26.47 -5.95 1.24
N ARG A 458 25.93 -4.81 1.66
CA ARG A 458 24.72 -4.24 1.04
C ARG A 458 25.01 -3.77 -0.39
N GLY A 459 24.09 -4.02 -1.32
CA GLY A 459 24.19 -3.57 -2.70
C GLY A 459 25.20 -4.34 -3.58
N SER A 460 25.75 -5.44 -3.07
CA SER A 460 26.78 -6.24 -3.75
C SER A 460 26.26 -7.38 -4.63
N THR A 461 24.97 -7.36 -5.04
CA THR A 461 24.41 -8.41 -5.90
C THR A 461 25.19 -8.51 -7.21
N ASN A 462 26.07 -9.51 -7.32
CA ASN A 462 27.05 -9.66 -8.43
C ASN A 462 27.26 -11.12 -8.85
N MET A 463 26.50 -12.08 -8.27
CA MET A 463 26.62 -13.49 -8.56
C MET A 463 25.28 -14.09 -8.98
N LEU A 464 25.33 -14.88 -10.05
CA LEU A 464 24.24 -15.76 -10.48
C LEU A 464 24.81 -17.18 -10.69
N LYS A 465 24.10 -18.19 -10.17
CA LYS A 465 24.46 -19.60 -10.35
C LYS A 465 23.23 -20.41 -10.71
N LEU A 466 23.23 -21.01 -11.90
CA LEU A 466 22.27 -22.07 -12.23
C LEU A 466 22.69 -23.36 -11.55
N HIS A 467 21.79 -23.98 -10.80
CA HIS A 467 22.08 -25.11 -9.95
C HIS A 467 21.01 -26.19 -10.05
N ARG A 468 21.45 -27.44 -10.13
CA ARG A 468 20.57 -28.60 -10.06
C ARG A 468 20.55 -29.15 -8.64
N VAL A 469 19.37 -29.22 -8.04
CA VAL A 469 19.17 -29.69 -6.66
C VAL A 469 19.66 -31.14 -6.54
N ALA A 470 20.65 -31.36 -5.68
CA ALA A 470 21.26 -32.68 -5.48
C ALA A 470 20.45 -33.62 -4.60
N GLY A 471 19.60 -33.05 -3.72
CA GLY A 471 18.91 -33.80 -2.67
C GLY A 471 19.70 -33.84 -1.35
N ILE A 472 18.95 -34.06 -0.26
CA ILE A 472 19.54 -34.22 1.07
C ILE A 472 20.34 -35.54 1.08
N ARG A 473 21.66 -35.43 1.23
CA ARG A 473 22.51 -36.58 1.53
C ARG A 473 22.47 -36.87 3.01
#